data_685cbea26bb845cd4b5b049e7585d9cd
#
_entry.id   685cbea26bb845cd4b5b049e7585d9cd
#
_cell.length_a   1.000
_cell.length_b   1.000
_cell.length_c   1.000
_cell.angle_alpha   90.00
_cell.angle_beta   90.00
_cell.angle_gamma   90.00
#
_symmetry.space_group_name_H-M   'P 1'
#
loop_
_entity.id
_entity.type
_entity.pdbx_description
1 polymer ?
#
loop_
_entity_poly.entity_id
_entity_poly.type
_entity_poly.pdbx_seq_one_letter_code
_entity_poly.pdbx_strand_id
1 'polypeptide(L)'
;IARVAEAVERILDGVPLADDSALLVLENSAGGGNGIGESLDELIDIHEAMAARGLDLSRVAYCLDSAHLWGAGVEIKGDDEVDRLVEQFDKKIGLEKLVMIHYNDSKAAHGSKLDRHQHIGGGEVGTRGLAALIRHPRLAHVNYYLETPGMEEGWDKLNIERSLQLSEGTLKLKPLPAEEPKVKKAKKVPAKPAAKTSSAKKPAVKKPVAKRSVAKKPAAKKKR
;
A
#
# COMPACT_ATOMS: atom_id res chain seq x y z
N ILE A 1 11.69 2.09 13.98
CA ILE A 1 11.99 0.86 13.22
C ILE A 1 11.56 -0.38 14.00
N ALA A 2 12.16 -0.69 15.17
CA ALA A 2 11.90 -1.94 15.92
C ALA A 2 10.40 -2.18 16.22
N ARG A 3 9.65 -1.13 16.58
CA ARG A 3 8.20 -1.22 16.83
C ARG A 3 7.40 -1.57 15.59
N VAL A 4 7.82 -1.13 14.41
CA VAL A 4 7.17 -1.49 13.14
C VAL A 4 7.40 -2.97 12.86
N ALA A 5 8.63 -3.46 12.98
CA ALA A 5 8.94 -4.87 12.79
C ALA A 5 8.17 -5.77 13.78
N GLU A 6 8.05 -5.36 15.06
CA GLU A 6 7.24 -6.06 16.06
C GLU A 6 5.75 -6.06 15.70
N ALA A 7 5.21 -4.93 15.21
CA ALA A 7 3.81 -4.86 14.80
C ALA A 7 3.53 -5.77 13.60
N VAL A 8 4.42 -5.80 12.61
CA VAL A 8 4.33 -6.71 11.45
C VAL A 8 4.37 -8.18 11.91
N GLU A 9 5.30 -8.55 12.80
CA GLU A 9 5.37 -9.89 13.39
C GLU A 9 4.03 -10.30 14.00
N ARG A 10 3.45 -9.46 14.84
CA ARG A 10 2.16 -9.73 15.49
C ARG A 10 1.01 -9.86 14.49
N ILE A 11 1.02 -9.09 13.39
CA ILE A 11 0.03 -9.21 12.31
C ILE A 11 0.19 -10.56 11.61
N LEU A 12 1.43 -10.91 11.24
CA LEU A 12 1.71 -12.14 10.51
C LEU A 12 1.39 -13.40 11.35
N ASP A 13 1.64 -13.35 12.64
CA ASP A 13 1.31 -14.45 13.57
C ASP A 13 -0.19 -14.55 13.86
N GLY A 14 -0.88 -13.40 13.92
CA GLY A 14 -2.31 -13.35 14.25
C GLY A 14 -3.25 -13.67 13.08
N VAL A 15 -2.75 -13.66 11.83
CA VAL A 15 -3.54 -13.92 10.62
C VAL A 15 -3.06 -15.21 9.98
N PRO A 16 -3.73 -16.36 10.23
CA PRO A 16 -3.42 -17.61 9.53
C PRO A 16 -3.62 -17.39 8.02
N LEU A 17 -2.65 -17.76 7.23
CA LEU A 17 -2.73 -17.62 5.79
C LEU A 17 -3.11 -18.94 5.12
N ALA A 18 -4.06 -18.86 4.20
CA ALA A 18 -4.21 -19.80 3.10
C ALA A 18 -3.26 -19.40 1.96
N ASP A 19 -3.03 -20.29 1.01
CA ASP A 19 -2.10 -20.08 -0.11
C ASP A 19 -2.45 -18.87 -1.00
N ASP A 20 -3.70 -18.37 -0.93
CA ASP A 20 -4.25 -17.23 -1.68
C ASP A 20 -4.42 -15.97 -0.82
N SER A 21 -3.80 -15.90 0.36
CA SER A 21 -3.97 -14.77 1.26
C SER A 21 -3.33 -13.49 0.70
N ALA A 22 -3.95 -12.35 1.05
CA ALA A 22 -3.42 -11.03 0.70
C ALA A 22 -2.04 -10.80 1.33
N LEU A 23 -1.18 -10.07 0.63
CA LEU A 23 0.08 -9.58 1.15
C LEU A 23 -0.16 -8.41 2.10
N LEU A 24 0.69 -8.29 3.13
CA LEU A 24 0.82 -7.05 3.88
C LEU A 24 1.72 -6.10 3.09
N VAL A 25 1.15 -5.02 2.60
CA VAL A 25 1.88 -4.03 1.81
C VAL A 25 2.25 -2.85 2.69
N LEU A 26 3.55 -2.52 2.74
CA LEU A 26 4.07 -1.36 3.45
C LEU A 26 4.30 -0.24 2.45
N GLU A 27 3.82 0.95 2.78
CA GLU A 27 3.94 2.14 1.96
C GLU A 27 4.89 3.15 2.58
N ASN A 28 5.67 3.86 1.75
CA ASN A 28 6.42 5.02 2.20
C ASN A 28 5.49 6.20 2.53
N SER A 29 5.92 7.05 3.45
CA SER A 29 5.20 8.27 3.82
C SER A 29 5.90 9.52 3.30
N ALA A 30 5.15 10.63 3.19
CA ALA A 30 5.74 11.94 2.83
C ALA A 30 6.64 12.51 3.92
N GLY A 31 6.62 11.90 5.10
CA GLY A 31 7.31 12.41 6.28
C GLY A 31 6.48 13.41 7.07
N GLY A 32 7.14 14.04 8.05
CA GLY A 32 6.52 15.02 8.94
C GLY A 32 6.09 14.45 10.29
N GLY A 33 6.14 15.28 11.31
CA GLY A 33 5.83 14.90 12.69
C GLY A 33 6.77 13.82 13.23
N ASN A 34 6.18 12.78 13.80
CA ASN A 34 6.88 11.58 14.28
C ASN A 34 6.61 10.37 13.37
N GLY A 35 6.33 10.60 12.08
CA GLY A 35 6.15 9.55 11.09
C GLY A 35 7.41 8.72 10.89
N ILE A 36 7.25 7.53 10.32
CA ILE A 36 8.35 6.63 9.95
C ILE A 36 8.09 6.10 8.54
N GLY A 37 9.15 5.68 7.83
CA GLY A 37 9.05 5.20 6.45
C GLY A 37 9.02 6.35 5.44
N GLU A 38 9.55 7.52 5.79
CA GLU A 38 9.55 8.68 4.89
C GLU A 38 10.61 8.55 3.77
N SER A 39 11.72 7.89 4.03
CA SER A 39 12.78 7.69 3.05
C SER A 39 12.90 6.23 2.62
N LEU A 40 13.55 6.00 1.48
CA LEU A 40 13.88 4.65 1.05
C LEU A 40 14.79 3.95 2.08
N ASP A 41 15.72 4.68 2.69
CA ASP A 41 16.61 4.13 3.72
C ASP A 41 15.83 3.65 4.95
N GLU A 42 14.80 4.39 5.39
CA GLU A 42 13.94 3.93 6.49
C GLU A 42 13.11 2.69 6.12
N LEU A 43 12.62 2.58 4.87
CA LEU A 43 11.96 1.35 4.40
C LEU A 43 12.93 0.17 4.39
N ILE A 44 14.18 0.40 3.98
CA ILE A 44 15.25 -0.60 4.03
C ILE A 44 15.51 -1.03 5.47
N ASP A 45 15.66 -0.08 6.39
CA ASP A 45 15.88 -0.36 7.81
C ASP A 45 14.71 -1.18 8.41
N ILE A 46 13.47 -0.88 8.01
CA ILE A 46 12.29 -1.65 8.42
C ILE A 46 12.39 -3.07 7.86
N HIS A 47 12.74 -3.22 6.58
CA HIS A 47 12.92 -4.52 5.92
C HIS A 47 13.99 -5.36 6.62
N GLU A 48 15.17 -4.78 6.87
CA GLU A 48 16.28 -5.43 7.54
C GLU A 48 15.92 -5.82 9.00
N ALA A 49 15.19 -4.94 9.71
CA ALA A 49 14.71 -5.24 11.07
C ALA A 49 13.72 -6.40 11.11
N MET A 50 12.83 -6.52 10.14
CA MET A 50 11.91 -7.65 9.99
C MET A 50 12.69 -8.94 9.68
N ALA A 51 13.64 -8.89 8.76
CA ALA A 51 14.50 -10.01 8.41
C ALA A 51 15.31 -10.51 9.63
N ALA A 52 15.89 -9.59 10.40
CA ALA A 52 16.65 -9.91 11.61
C ALA A 52 15.81 -10.57 12.71
N ARG A 53 14.49 -10.37 12.71
CA ARG A 53 13.55 -11.07 13.60
C ARG A 53 13.11 -12.44 13.06
N GLY A 54 13.54 -12.81 11.85
CA GLY A 54 13.20 -14.08 11.22
C GLY A 54 11.76 -14.15 10.68
N LEU A 55 11.14 -12.98 10.36
CA LEU A 55 9.79 -12.96 9.80
C LEU A 55 9.76 -13.58 8.41
N ASP A 56 8.62 -14.21 8.08
CA ASP A 56 8.36 -14.67 6.72
C ASP A 56 8.05 -13.48 5.80
N LEU A 57 9.10 -12.96 5.17
CA LEU A 57 9.01 -11.81 4.28
C LEU A 57 8.36 -12.13 2.92
N SER A 58 8.03 -13.40 2.63
CA SER A 58 7.24 -13.74 1.44
C SER A 58 5.82 -13.13 1.50
N ARG A 59 5.36 -12.84 2.71
CA ARG A 59 4.04 -12.24 3.00
C ARG A 59 4.06 -10.71 3.04
N VAL A 60 5.21 -10.09 2.89
CA VAL A 60 5.39 -8.64 2.95
C VAL A 60 5.78 -8.12 1.58
N ALA A 61 5.11 -7.09 1.14
CA ALA A 61 5.38 -6.37 -0.09
C ALA A 61 5.42 -4.85 0.17
N TYR A 62 5.71 -4.08 -0.86
CA TYR A 62 5.87 -2.64 -0.76
C TYR A 62 5.03 -1.91 -1.80
N CYS A 63 4.59 -0.73 -1.40
CA CYS A 63 4.07 0.32 -2.25
C CYS A 63 5.01 1.53 -2.19
N LEU A 64 5.25 2.18 -3.32
CA LEU A 64 5.87 3.49 -3.36
C LEU A 64 4.86 4.53 -3.87
N ASP A 65 4.57 5.54 -3.04
CA ASP A 65 3.81 6.70 -3.47
C ASP A 65 4.76 7.78 -4.00
N SER A 66 4.55 8.21 -5.24
CA SER A 66 5.42 9.18 -5.91
C SER A 66 5.32 10.61 -5.32
N ALA A 67 4.16 11.01 -4.82
CA ALA A 67 4.00 12.29 -4.12
C ALA A 67 4.65 12.25 -2.74
N HIS A 68 4.60 11.10 -2.05
CA HIS A 68 5.28 10.89 -0.77
C HIS A 68 6.81 10.91 -0.94
N LEU A 69 7.35 10.20 -1.93
CA LEU A 69 8.79 10.27 -2.26
C LEU A 69 9.23 11.71 -2.47
N TRP A 70 8.48 12.48 -3.26
CA TRP A 70 8.75 13.89 -3.51
C TRP A 70 8.68 14.74 -2.23
N GLY A 71 7.63 14.54 -1.41
CA GLY A 71 7.45 15.22 -0.13
C GLY A 71 8.57 14.93 0.85
N ALA A 72 9.06 13.69 0.88
CA ALA A 72 10.18 13.25 1.71
C ALA A 72 11.56 13.75 1.22
N GLY A 73 11.64 14.33 0.01
CA GLY A 73 12.87 14.85 -0.57
C GLY A 73 13.63 13.87 -1.45
N VAL A 74 12.98 12.78 -1.87
CA VAL A 74 13.53 11.88 -2.87
C VAL A 74 13.35 12.48 -4.25
N GLU A 75 14.46 12.70 -4.96
CA GLU A 75 14.44 13.26 -6.31
C GLU A 75 13.98 12.21 -7.32
N ILE A 76 12.91 12.53 -8.07
CA ILE A 76 12.32 11.65 -9.09
C ILE A 76 11.94 12.45 -10.37
N LYS A 77 12.65 13.54 -10.69
CA LYS A 77 12.31 14.43 -11.81
C LYS A 77 12.67 13.94 -13.20
N GLY A 78 13.38 12.83 -13.32
CA GLY A 78 13.80 12.29 -14.60
C GLY A 78 14.29 10.85 -14.54
N ASP A 79 14.76 10.38 -15.68
CA ASP A 79 15.14 8.98 -15.85
C ASP A 79 16.29 8.58 -14.91
N ASP A 80 17.35 9.38 -14.80
CA ASP A 80 18.51 9.08 -13.96
C ASP A 80 18.18 9.01 -12.47
N GLU A 81 17.25 9.83 -11.98
CA GLU A 81 16.78 9.84 -10.60
C GLU A 81 15.95 8.58 -10.31
N VAL A 82 15.06 8.23 -11.23
CA VAL A 82 14.22 7.05 -11.12
C VAL A 82 15.06 5.77 -11.22
N ASP A 83 16.05 5.72 -12.13
CA ASP A 83 16.98 4.60 -12.22
C ASP A 83 17.71 4.36 -10.90
N ARG A 84 18.21 5.42 -10.24
CA ARG A 84 18.86 5.29 -8.93
C ARG A 84 17.91 4.78 -7.85
N LEU A 85 16.69 5.28 -7.79
CA LEU A 85 15.65 4.83 -6.86
C LEU A 85 15.38 3.33 -7.04
N VAL A 86 15.16 2.89 -8.29
CA VAL A 86 14.87 1.51 -8.63
C VAL A 86 16.05 0.59 -8.33
N GLU A 87 17.28 1.01 -8.65
CA GLU A 87 18.49 0.24 -8.36
C GLU A 87 18.72 0.08 -6.85
N GLN A 88 18.52 1.15 -6.06
CA GLN A 88 18.67 1.08 -4.61
C GLN A 88 17.62 0.16 -3.99
N PHE A 89 16.35 0.27 -4.42
CA PHE A 89 15.27 -0.59 -3.95
C PHE A 89 15.56 -2.07 -4.25
N ASP A 90 15.92 -2.36 -5.49
CA ASP A 90 16.21 -3.73 -5.92
C ASP A 90 17.38 -4.36 -5.14
N LYS A 91 18.47 -3.63 -4.99
CA LYS A 91 19.65 -4.10 -4.29
C LYS A 91 19.41 -4.41 -2.81
N LYS A 92 18.46 -3.70 -2.17
CA LYS A 92 18.30 -3.73 -0.71
C LYS A 92 17.08 -4.52 -0.26
N ILE A 93 16.01 -4.50 -1.05
CA ILE A 93 14.74 -5.14 -0.70
C ILE A 93 14.41 -6.26 -1.70
N GLY A 94 14.68 -6.03 -2.99
CA GLY A 94 14.27 -6.88 -4.10
C GLY A 94 13.06 -6.30 -4.84
N LEU A 95 13.21 -6.12 -6.13
CA LEU A 95 12.19 -5.43 -6.94
C LEU A 95 10.89 -6.23 -7.08
N GLU A 96 10.96 -7.56 -6.92
CA GLU A 96 9.80 -8.45 -6.90
C GLU A 96 8.85 -8.18 -5.71
N LYS A 97 9.34 -7.48 -4.68
CA LYS A 97 8.53 -7.07 -3.52
C LYS A 97 7.82 -5.73 -3.73
N LEU A 98 8.16 -4.95 -4.74
CA LEU A 98 7.45 -3.75 -5.13
C LEU A 98 6.25 -4.15 -6.00
N VAL A 99 5.07 -4.22 -5.41
CA VAL A 99 3.87 -4.74 -6.08
C VAL A 99 2.95 -3.65 -6.59
N MET A 100 3.07 -2.45 -6.06
CA MET A 100 2.26 -1.30 -6.49
C MET A 100 3.02 0.02 -6.37
N ILE A 101 2.56 0.98 -7.16
CA ILE A 101 2.95 2.39 -7.05
C ILE A 101 1.66 3.22 -6.95
N HIS A 102 1.55 4.03 -5.91
CA HIS A 102 0.59 5.12 -5.89
C HIS A 102 1.16 6.23 -6.77
N TYR A 103 0.54 6.39 -7.94
CA TYR A 103 1.03 7.23 -9.03
C TYR A 103 0.38 8.59 -8.97
N ASN A 104 0.96 9.46 -8.20
CA ASN A 104 0.43 10.79 -7.90
C ASN A 104 1.45 11.86 -8.25
N ASP A 105 0.98 13.01 -8.77
CA ASP A 105 1.79 14.21 -8.77
C ASP A 105 1.67 14.91 -7.42
N SER A 106 2.62 15.77 -7.06
CA SER A 106 2.62 16.47 -5.79
C SER A 106 2.33 17.96 -5.96
N LYS A 107 1.40 18.47 -5.16
CA LYS A 107 1.15 19.90 -5.02
C LYS A 107 2.17 20.58 -4.10
N ALA A 108 2.83 19.79 -3.25
CA ALA A 108 3.78 20.27 -2.26
C ALA A 108 5.18 20.44 -2.87
N ALA A 109 5.97 21.35 -2.32
CA ALA A 109 7.36 21.52 -2.70
C ALA A 109 8.20 20.28 -2.33
N HIS A 110 9.29 20.06 -3.07
CA HIS A 110 10.25 19.00 -2.79
C HIS A 110 10.80 19.09 -1.36
N GLY A 111 10.81 17.97 -0.65
CA GLY A 111 11.33 17.90 0.72
C GLY A 111 10.49 18.65 1.76
N SER A 112 9.27 19.07 1.42
CA SER A 112 8.39 19.82 2.33
C SER A 112 7.81 19.01 3.47
N LYS A 113 7.89 17.68 3.39
CA LYS A 113 7.25 16.72 4.31
C LYS A 113 5.74 16.89 4.41
N LEU A 114 5.12 17.29 3.29
CA LEU A 114 3.67 17.47 3.16
C LEU A 114 3.12 16.46 2.16
N ASP A 115 2.15 15.70 2.63
CA ASP A 115 1.32 14.85 1.78
C ASP A 115 0.23 15.71 1.12
N ARG A 116 0.43 16.03 -0.16
CA ARG A 116 -0.51 16.83 -0.97
C ARG A 116 -0.48 16.35 -2.40
N HIS A 117 -1.43 15.51 -2.75
CA HIS A 117 -1.58 15.00 -4.11
C HIS A 117 -2.10 16.08 -5.07
N GLN A 118 -1.66 15.97 -6.32
CA GLN A 118 -2.08 16.80 -7.45
C GLN A 118 -2.46 15.92 -8.65
N HIS A 119 -3.21 16.48 -9.58
CA HIS A 119 -3.52 15.83 -10.84
C HIS A 119 -2.26 15.55 -11.65
N ILE A 120 -2.24 14.44 -12.37
CA ILE A 120 -1.10 13.96 -13.14
C ILE A 120 -0.55 15.04 -14.09
N GLY A 121 0.73 15.37 -13.91
CA GLY A 121 1.44 16.41 -14.68
C GLY A 121 0.98 17.84 -14.40
N GLY A 122 0.27 18.06 -13.29
CA GLY A 122 -0.13 19.38 -12.83
C GLY A 122 0.58 19.86 -11.57
N GLY A 123 1.51 19.07 -11.06
CA GLY A 123 2.24 19.31 -9.82
C GLY A 123 3.74 19.49 -10.02
N GLU A 124 4.46 19.35 -8.92
CA GLU A 124 5.89 19.65 -8.80
C GLU A 124 6.80 18.50 -9.28
N VAL A 125 6.34 17.23 -9.21
CA VAL A 125 7.05 16.08 -9.82
C VAL A 125 7.04 16.27 -11.34
N GLY A 126 5.89 16.62 -11.89
CA GLY A 126 5.72 16.99 -13.28
C GLY A 126 5.76 15.81 -14.26
N THR A 127 5.50 16.14 -15.52
CA THR A 127 5.33 15.11 -16.57
C THR A 127 6.58 14.27 -16.82
N ARG A 128 7.78 14.83 -16.67
CA ARG A 128 9.03 14.12 -16.94
C ARG A 128 9.31 13.06 -15.89
N GLY A 129 9.21 13.39 -14.61
CA GLY A 129 9.42 12.44 -13.51
C GLY A 129 8.37 11.33 -13.51
N LEU A 130 7.11 11.71 -13.68
CA LEU A 130 6.02 10.74 -13.77
C LEU A 130 6.17 9.81 -14.99
N ALA A 131 6.60 10.33 -16.16
CA ALA A 131 6.87 9.50 -17.32
C ALA A 131 8.05 8.54 -17.09
N ALA A 132 9.10 8.98 -16.39
CA ALA A 132 10.24 8.14 -16.03
C ALA A 132 9.79 6.94 -15.17
N LEU A 133 8.92 7.17 -14.18
CA LEU A 133 8.36 6.09 -13.35
C LEU A 133 7.52 5.10 -14.15
N ILE A 134 6.49 5.57 -14.88
CA ILE A 134 5.52 4.67 -15.52
C ILE A 134 6.11 3.93 -16.71
N ARG A 135 7.18 4.43 -17.33
CA ARG A 135 7.86 3.83 -18.46
C ARG A 135 9.11 3.03 -18.10
N HIS A 136 9.49 3.02 -16.82
CA HIS A 136 10.69 2.33 -16.41
C HIS A 136 10.60 0.82 -16.68
N PRO A 137 11.50 0.22 -17.47
CA PRO A 137 11.33 -1.16 -17.95
C PRO A 137 11.32 -2.19 -16.83
N ARG A 138 12.05 -1.93 -15.74
CA ARG A 138 12.09 -2.82 -14.57
C ARG A 138 10.87 -2.72 -13.67
N LEU A 139 9.98 -1.71 -13.89
CA LEU A 139 8.72 -1.53 -13.16
C LEU A 139 7.51 -2.03 -13.97
N ALA A 140 7.71 -2.72 -15.09
CA ALA A 140 6.62 -3.20 -15.95
C ALA A 140 5.69 -4.24 -15.27
N HIS A 141 6.12 -4.86 -14.17
CA HIS A 141 5.33 -5.81 -13.38
C HIS A 141 4.47 -5.16 -12.31
N VAL A 142 4.68 -3.86 -12.03
CA VAL A 142 4.03 -3.14 -10.93
C VAL A 142 2.66 -2.62 -11.36
N ASN A 143 1.68 -2.65 -10.45
CA ASN A 143 0.38 -2.03 -10.67
C ASN A 143 0.42 -0.56 -10.22
N TYR A 144 -0.16 0.33 -11.04
CA TYR A 144 -0.23 1.75 -10.77
C TYR A 144 -1.64 2.15 -10.34
N TYR A 145 -1.74 2.85 -9.21
CA TYR A 145 -3.00 3.34 -8.65
C TYR A 145 -2.95 4.84 -8.52
N LEU A 146 -4.08 5.50 -8.77
CA LEU A 146 -4.22 6.94 -8.64
C LEU A 146 -4.99 7.28 -7.36
N GLU A 147 -4.45 8.20 -6.58
CA GLU A 147 -5.11 8.78 -5.40
C GLU A 147 -5.22 10.31 -5.58
N THR A 148 -5.47 10.71 -6.81
CA THR A 148 -5.57 12.11 -7.20
C THR A 148 -6.85 12.76 -6.64
N PRO A 149 -6.86 14.08 -6.35
CA PRO A 149 -8.04 14.74 -5.83
C PRO A 149 -9.23 14.70 -6.80
N GLY A 150 -10.44 14.80 -6.28
CA GLY A 150 -11.66 14.98 -7.09
C GLY A 150 -12.16 13.73 -7.82
N MET A 151 -12.01 12.55 -7.22
CA MET A 151 -12.45 11.27 -7.82
C MET A 151 -13.94 11.27 -8.20
N GLU A 152 -14.80 11.78 -7.33
CA GLU A 152 -16.25 11.82 -7.59
C GLU A 152 -16.67 12.90 -8.60
N GLU A 153 -15.78 13.84 -8.91
CA GLU A 153 -16.02 15.03 -9.74
C GLU A 153 -15.58 14.82 -11.20
N GLY A 154 -15.15 13.59 -11.54
CA GLY A 154 -14.79 13.21 -12.92
C GLY A 154 -13.32 13.45 -13.27
N TRP A 155 -12.48 13.81 -12.32
CA TRP A 155 -11.05 13.96 -12.51
C TRP A 155 -10.34 12.63 -12.77
N ASP A 156 -10.89 11.49 -12.31
CA ASP A 156 -10.31 10.15 -12.53
C ASP A 156 -10.08 9.87 -14.00
N LYS A 157 -11.08 10.11 -14.83
CA LYS A 157 -10.98 9.89 -16.27
C LYS A 157 -9.83 10.71 -16.86
N LEU A 158 -9.74 11.98 -16.48
CA LEU A 158 -8.68 12.87 -16.97
C LEU A 158 -7.29 12.41 -16.50
N ASN A 159 -7.16 12.02 -15.22
CA ASN A 159 -5.89 11.56 -14.68
C ASN A 159 -5.46 10.22 -15.30
N ILE A 160 -6.37 9.28 -15.55
CA ILE A 160 -6.10 8.05 -16.29
C ILE A 160 -5.64 8.35 -17.71
N GLU A 161 -6.34 9.23 -18.46
CA GLU A 161 -5.96 9.62 -19.83
C GLU A 161 -4.56 10.26 -19.85
N ARG A 162 -4.23 11.10 -18.88
CA ARG A 162 -2.91 11.73 -18.75
C ARG A 162 -1.81 10.70 -18.42
N SER A 163 -2.09 9.77 -17.53
CA SER A 163 -1.18 8.66 -17.21
C SER A 163 -0.87 7.79 -18.43
N LEU A 164 -1.89 7.45 -19.22
CA LEU A 164 -1.72 6.72 -20.47
C LEU A 164 -0.87 7.51 -21.49
N GLN A 165 -1.11 8.82 -21.66
CA GLN A 165 -0.29 9.66 -22.52
C GLN A 165 1.19 9.70 -22.08
N LEU A 166 1.45 9.75 -20.77
CA LEU A 166 2.83 9.69 -20.23
C LEU A 166 3.46 8.32 -20.47
N SER A 167 2.72 7.24 -20.33
CA SER A 167 3.21 5.88 -20.60
C SER A 167 3.56 5.68 -22.08
N GLU A 168 2.88 6.38 -23.00
CA GLU A 168 3.16 6.40 -24.42
C GLU A 168 4.29 7.38 -24.82
N GLY A 169 4.84 8.15 -23.85
CA GLY A 169 5.93 9.09 -24.07
C GLY A 169 5.50 10.51 -24.40
N THR A 170 4.23 10.86 -24.28
CA THR A 170 3.73 12.21 -24.50
C THR A 170 3.98 13.08 -23.26
N LEU A 171 5.07 13.87 -23.25
CA LEU A 171 5.42 14.73 -22.12
C LEU A 171 4.68 16.08 -22.09
N LYS A 172 4.18 16.55 -23.24
CA LYS A 172 3.43 17.82 -23.33
C LYS A 172 1.94 17.55 -23.20
N LEU A 173 1.46 17.49 -21.98
CA LEU A 173 0.05 17.34 -21.70
C LEU A 173 -0.70 18.66 -21.88
N LYS A 174 -1.97 18.61 -22.24
CA LYS A 174 -2.85 19.78 -22.26
C LYS A 174 -2.94 20.38 -20.85
N PRO A 175 -3.08 21.72 -20.70
CA PRO A 175 -3.33 22.32 -19.40
C PRO A 175 -4.51 21.67 -18.68
N LEU A 176 -4.46 21.61 -17.36
CA LEU A 176 -5.60 21.19 -16.57
C LEU A 176 -6.78 22.14 -16.80
N PRO A 177 -8.04 21.65 -16.86
CA PRO A 177 -9.21 22.51 -16.94
C PRO A 177 -9.27 23.45 -15.74
N ALA A 178 -9.72 24.68 -15.97
CA ALA A 178 -9.94 25.65 -14.89
C ALA A 178 -11.15 25.31 -14.02
N GLU A 179 -12.09 24.53 -14.57
CA GLU A 179 -13.30 24.03 -13.89
C GLU A 179 -13.26 22.51 -13.87
N GLU A 180 -13.98 21.94 -12.87
CA GLU A 180 -14.14 20.50 -12.74
C GLU A 180 -14.71 19.87 -14.02
N PRO A 181 -14.19 18.69 -14.44
CA PRO A 181 -14.74 17.97 -15.59
C PRO A 181 -16.20 17.61 -15.33
N LYS A 182 -17.10 18.07 -16.21
CA LYS A 182 -18.52 17.76 -16.09
C LYS A 182 -18.77 16.27 -16.28
N VAL A 183 -19.03 15.53 -15.19
CA VAL A 183 -19.47 14.15 -15.25
C VAL A 183 -20.89 14.12 -15.82
N LYS A 184 -21.08 13.53 -16.99
CA LYS A 184 -22.44 13.10 -17.39
C LYS A 184 -22.85 12.04 -16.37
N LYS A 185 -23.77 12.39 -15.44
CA LYS A 185 -24.30 11.42 -14.47
C LYS A 185 -24.70 10.16 -15.23
N ALA A 186 -23.98 9.08 -14.98
CA ALA A 186 -24.37 7.78 -15.51
C ALA A 186 -25.79 7.52 -15.04
N LYS A 187 -26.69 7.15 -15.97
CA LYS A 187 -28.05 6.72 -15.60
C LYS A 187 -27.87 5.62 -14.56
N LYS A 188 -28.42 5.83 -13.34
CA LYS A 188 -28.42 4.81 -12.30
C LYS A 188 -28.89 3.51 -12.92
N VAL A 189 -27.98 2.54 -13.03
CA VAL A 189 -28.37 1.16 -13.34
C VAL A 189 -29.20 0.71 -12.14
N PRO A 190 -30.48 0.30 -12.33
CA PRO A 190 -31.29 -0.15 -11.21
C PRO A 190 -30.57 -1.32 -10.54
N ALA A 191 -30.34 -1.20 -9.24
CA ALA A 191 -29.74 -2.27 -8.46
C ALA A 191 -30.56 -3.54 -8.64
N LYS A 192 -29.92 -4.62 -9.10
CA LYS A 192 -30.55 -5.94 -9.17
C LYS A 192 -31.02 -6.30 -7.77
N PRO A 193 -32.29 -6.69 -7.55
CA PRO A 193 -32.77 -7.02 -6.21
C PRO A 193 -31.90 -8.13 -5.63
N ALA A 194 -31.38 -7.89 -4.42
CA ALA A 194 -30.59 -8.87 -3.69
C ALA A 194 -31.42 -10.16 -3.56
N ALA A 195 -30.85 -11.27 -3.98
CA ALA A 195 -31.46 -12.58 -3.79
C ALA A 195 -31.69 -12.78 -2.29
N LYS A 196 -32.97 -13.04 -1.91
CA LYS A 196 -33.34 -13.36 -0.54
C LYS A 196 -32.60 -14.64 -0.15
N THR A 197 -31.55 -14.51 0.66
CA THR A 197 -30.91 -15.66 1.31
C THR A 197 -31.90 -16.24 2.28
N SER A 198 -32.33 -17.49 2.02
CA SER A 198 -33.16 -18.26 2.93
C SER A 198 -32.43 -18.42 4.27
N SER A 199 -33.10 -18.04 5.35
CA SER A 199 -32.62 -18.17 6.72
C SER A 199 -32.31 -19.63 7.04
N ALA A 200 -31.02 -20.02 7.01
CA ALA A 200 -30.57 -21.28 7.58
C ALA A 200 -30.70 -21.20 9.10
N LYS A 201 -31.52 -22.12 9.67
CA LYS A 201 -31.71 -22.30 11.11
C LYS A 201 -30.36 -22.54 11.80
N LYS A 202 -30.03 -21.70 12.80
CA LYS A 202 -28.90 -21.92 13.69
C LYS A 202 -29.00 -23.30 14.37
N PRO A 203 -27.95 -24.11 14.39
CA PRO A 203 -27.93 -25.32 15.20
C PRO A 203 -27.89 -24.97 16.70
N ALA A 204 -28.68 -25.65 17.49
CA ALA A 204 -28.78 -25.47 18.93
C ALA A 204 -27.46 -25.86 19.62
N VAL A 205 -26.88 -24.91 20.35
CA VAL A 205 -25.69 -25.16 21.21
C VAL A 205 -26.10 -25.99 22.40
N LYS A 206 -25.64 -27.24 22.48
CA LYS A 206 -25.77 -28.11 23.66
C LYS A 206 -24.86 -27.58 24.77
N LYS A 207 -25.44 -27.30 25.93
CA LYS A 207 -24.75 -26.92 27.16
C LYS A 207 -23.77 -28.05 27.60
N PRO A 208 -22.56 -27.74 28.11
CA PRO A 208 -21.65 -28.74 28.61
C PRO A 208 -22.13 -29.32 29.94
N VAL A 209 -22.10 -30.63 30.02
CA VAL A 209 -22.40 -31.41 31.26
C VAL A 209 -21.26 -31.26 32.26
N ALA A 210 -21.57 -30.86 33.47
CA ALA A 210 -20.62 -30.71 34.56
C ALA A 210 -19.98 -32.07 34.93
N LYS A 211 -18.64 -32.14 34.88
CA LYS A 211 -17.85 -33.29 35.35
C LYS A 211 -17.78 -33.28 36.89
N ARG A 212 -18.29 -34.36 37.52
CA ARG A 212 -18.16 -34.67 38.92
C ARG A 212 -16.70 -34.77 39.33
N SER A 213 -16.33 -34.10 40.42
CA SER A 213 -15.04 -34.21 41.09
C SER A 213 -14.90 -35.56 41.77
N VAL A 214 -13.84 -36.29 41.41
CA VAL A 214 -13.44 -37.54 42.16
C VAL A 214 -12.41 -37.13 43.20
N ALA A 215 -12.74 -37.37 44.45
CA ALA A 215 -11.90 -37.14 45.63
C ALA A 215 -10.66 -38.04 45.61
N LYS A 216 -9.46 -37.47 45.78
CA LYS A 216 -8.21 -38.22 46.03
C LYS A 216 -8.10 -38.64 47.49
N LYS A 217 -7.93 -39.94 47.73
CA LYS A 217 -7.52 -40.53 49.02
C LYS A 217 -6.04 -40.21 49.31
N PRO A 218 -5.67 -39.99 50.59
CA PRO A 218 -4.29 -39.72 50.94
C PRO A 218 -3.46 -41.01 51.02
N ALA A 219 -2.24 -40.97 50.52
CA ALA A 219 -1.28 -42.07 50.59
C ALA A 219 -0.52 -42.06 51.92
N ALA A 220 -0.38 -43.21 52.49
CA ALA A 220 0.26 -43.49 53.78
C ALA A 220 1.79 -43.29 53.68
N LYS A 221 2.35 -42.73 54.77
CA LYS A 221 3.78 -42.68 55.07
C LYS A 221 4.30 -44.10 55.38
N LYS A 222 5.37 -44.55 54.71
CA LYS A 222 6.28 -45.60 55.19
C LYS A 222 7.60 -44.96 55.58
N LYS A 223 7.97 -45.19 56.85
CA LYS A 223 9.31 -45.02 57.46
C LYS A 223 10.27 -46.04 56.87
N ARG A 224 11.41 -45.67 56.45
CA ARG A 224 12.76 -46.06 56.86
C ARG A 224 13.77 -45.17 56.15
#